data_b7ef448b9d59f1b93ce8a18b5e555dec
#
_entry.id   b7ef448b9d59f1b93ce8a18b5e555dec
#
_cell.length_a   1.000
_cell.length_b   1.000
_cell.length_c   1.000
_cell.angle_alpha   90.00
_cell.angle_beta   90.00
_cell.angle_gamma   90.00
#
_symmetry.space_group_name_H-M   'P 1'
#
loop_
_entity.id
_entity.type
_entity.pdbx_description
1 polymer ?
#
loop_
_entity_poly.entity_id
_entity_poly.type
_entity_poly.pdbx_seq_one_letter_code
_entity_poly.pdbx_strand_id
1 'polypeptide(L)'
;MSGRTAGPGPRRDGSRDQNRDHARGEDRDYGQVTILVIGFAVVLLLLTVVVMGVTAVYVGERKLQVLADNAALAAADTFVALEPGTGGAPPVTVLDDDAVAGAATAYLDTVSAWAGTPGLALAAPTGSPDGRTAEVTLAAVVHPPVVNLLVPDGIPITATSEARARLGR
;
A
#
# COMPACT_ATOMS: atom_id res chain seq x y z
N MET A 1 40.75 -59.69 -77.07
CA MET A 1 40.40 -58.27 -77.11
C MET A 1 39.47 -58.02 -75.97
N SER A 2 40.00 -57.35 -74.95
CA SER A 2 39.32 -57.10 -73.65
C SER A 2 38.42 -55.90 -73.70
N GLY A 3 37.12 -56.08 -73.40
CA GLY A 3 36.20 -55.01 -73.17
C GLY A 3 35.95 -54.85 -71.67
N ARG A 4 36.48 -53.76 -71.07
CA ARG A 4 36.32 -53.42 -69.67
C ARG A 4 35.08 -52.53 -69.57
N THR A 5 34.01 -53.08 -68.99
CA THR A 5 32.83 -52.32 -68.60
C THR A 5 33.02 -51.63 -67.27
N ALA A 6 32.97 -50.27 -67.29
CA ALA A 6 33.01 -49.44 -66.06
C ALA A 6 31.61 -49.44 -65.37
N GLY A 7 31.57 -49.84 -64.16
CA GLY A 7 30.36 -49.79 -63.34
C GLY A 7 30.07 -48.39 -62.81
N PRO A 8 28.81 -48.04 -62.56
CA PRO A 8 28.44 -46.73 -62.03
C PRO A 8 28.83 -46.60 -60.54
N GLY A 9 29.49 -45.50 -60.23
CA GLY A 9 29.89 -45.14 -58.87
C GLY A 9 28.72 -44.82 -57.94
N PRO A 10 28.88 -44.93 -56.64
CA PRO A 10 27.84 -44.71 -55.66
C PRO A 10 27.38 -43.27 -55.64
N ARG A 11 26.08 -43.04 -55.89
CA ARG A 11 25.42 -41.75 -55.67
C ARG A 11 25.44 -41.45 -54.16
N ARG A 12 26.15 -40.41 -53.77
CA ARG A 12 26.12 -39.84 -52.39
C ARG A 12 24.74 -39.27 -52.14
N ASP A 13 24.08 -39.85 -51.16
CA ASP A 13 22.75 -39.48 -50.68
C ASP A 13 22.90 -38.19 -49.83
N GLY A 14 22.90 -37.03 -50.51
CA GLY A 14 23.02 -35.70 -49.88
C GLY A 14 21.74 -35.20 -49.20
N SER A 15 20.63 -35.96 -49.29
CA SER A 15 19.33 -35.54 -48.78
C SER A 15 19.11 -35.85 -47.27
N ARG A 16 19.98 -36.66 -46.67
CA ARG A 16 19.85 -36.97 -45.22
C ARG A 16 20.50 -35.97 -44.28
N ASP A 17 21.49 -35.21 -44.72
CA ASP A 17 22.18 -34.23 -43.89
C ASP A 17 21.40 -32.90 -43.80
N GLN A 18 20.70 -32.49 -44.86
CA GLN A 18 19.89 -31.27 -44.84
C GLN A 18 18.70 -31.35 -43.86
N ASN A 19 18.14 -32.54 -43.64
CA ASN A 19 16.97 -32.71 -42.76
C ASN A 19 17.38 -32.73 -41.24
N ARG A 20 18.66 -32.94 -40.95
CA ARG A 20 19.19 -32.90 -39.58
C ARG A 20 19.52 -31.49 -39.11
N ASP A 21 19.86 -30.61 -40.05
CA ASP A 21 20.19 -29.22 -39.72
C ASP A 21 18.93 -28.37 -39.47
N HIS A 22 17.83 -28.68 -40.16
CA HIS A 22 16.55 -28.00 -39.88
C HIS A 22 15.94 -28.39 -38.55
N ALA A 23 16.01 -29.68 -38.13
CA ALA A 23 15.52 -30.12 -36.84
C ALA A 23 16.31 -29.53 -35.63
N ARG A 24 17.59 -29.20 -35.83
CA ARG A 24 18.42 -28.59 -34.79
C ARG A 24 18.22 -27.05 -34.62
N GLY A 25 17.74 -26.39 -35.70
CA GLY A 25 17.42 -24.97 -35.66
C GLY A 25 16.13 -24.70 -34.86
N GLU A 26 15.09 -25.49 -35.07
CA GLU A 26 13.80 -25.34 -34.43
C GLU A 26 13.87 -25.55 -32.90
N ASP A 27 14.63 -26.54 -32.44
CA ASP A 27 14.79 -26.78 -30.99
C ASP A 27 15.49 -25.62 -30.24
N ARG A 28 16.35 -24.85 -30.90
CA ARG A 28 17.03 -23.69 -30.30
C ARG A 28 16.10 -22.49 -30.18
N ASP A 29 15.22 -22.28 -31.15
CA ASP A 29 14.25 -21.17 -31.15
C ASP A 29 13.17 -21.37 -30.08
N TYR A 30 12.71 -22.61 -29.87
CA TYR A 30 11.77 -22.92 -28.76
C TYR A 30 12.36 -22.65 -27.39
N GLY A 31 13.65 -22.91 -27.17
CA GLY A 31 14.34 -22.62 -25.90
C GLY A 31 14.44 -21.12 -25.60
N GLN A 32 14.71 -20.28 -26.59
CA GLN A 32 14.79 -18.83 -26.43
C GLN A 32 13.42 -18.21 -26.10
N VAL A 33 12.36 -18.64 -26.80
CA VAL A 33 11.00 -18.15 -26.56
C VAL A 33 10.53 -18.54 -25.15
N THR A 34 10.83 -19.75 -24.70
CA THR A 34 10.46 -20.21 -23.36
C THR A 34 11.10 -19.37 -22.27
N ILE A 35 12.40 -19.04 -22.38
CA ILE A 35 13.10 -18.18 -21.44
C ILE A 35 12.50 -16.78 -21.41
N LEU A 36 12.17 -16.23 -22.58
CA LEU A 36 11.53 -14.93 -22.72
C LEU A 36 10.15 -14.91 -22.03
N VAL A 37 9.33 -15.94 -22.25
CA VAL A 37 7.99 -16.07 -21.65
C VAL A 37 8.09 -16.18 -20.13
N ILE A 38 9.01 -17.01 -19.63
CA ILE A 38 9.24 -17.13 -18.17
C ILE A 38 9.73 -15.79 -17.59
N GLY A 39 10.69 -15.13 -18.23
CA GLY A 39 11.18 -13.85 -17.81
C GLY A 39 10.09 -12.78 -17.76
N PHE A 40 9.24 -12.74 -18.79
CA PHE A 40 8.10 -11.83 -18.86
C PHE A 40 7.05 -12.15 -17.77
N ALA A 41 6.76 -13.43 -17.55
CA ALA A 41 5.84 -13.85 -16.48
C ALA A 41 6.33 -13.43 -15.09
N VAL A 42 7.64 -13.56 -14.81
CA VAL A 42 8.25 -13.11 -13.57
C VAL A 42 8.14 -11.58 -13.40
N VAL A 43 8.38 -10.82 -14.46
CA VAL A 43 8.24 -9.36 -14.43
C VAL A 43 6.79 -8.95 -14.14
N LEU A 44 5.81 -9.59 -14.79
CA LEU A 44 4.38 -9.34 -14.54
C LEU A 44 4.00 -9.70 -13.10
N LEU A 45 4.51 -10.80 -12.57
CA LEU A 45 4.28 -11.20 -11.18
C LEU A 45 4.84 -10.15 -10.21
N LEU A 46 6.07 -9.70 -10.41
CA LEU A 46 6.69 -8.66 -9.59
C LEU A 46 5.91 -7.35 -9.66
N LEU A 47 5.47 -6.95 -10.84
CA LEU A 47 4.63 -5.75 -11.01
C LEU A 47 3.33 -5.87 -10.21
N THR A 48 2.68 -7.03 -10.28
CA THR A 48 1.43 -7.30 -9.53
C THR A 48 1.66 -7.17 -8.02
N VAL A 49 2.77 -7.72 -7.51
CA VAL A 49 3.14 -7.62 -6.09
C VAL A 49 3.35 -6.17 -5.67
N VAL A 50 4.04 -5.37 -6.48
CA VAL A 50 4.26 -3.94 -6.21
C VAL A 50 2.93 -3.19 -6.15
N VAL A 51 2.04 -3.41 -7.13
CA VAL A 51 0.72 -2.76 -7.17
C VAL A 51 -0.12 -3.13 -5.94
N MET A 52 -0.13 -4.40 -5.55
CA MET A 52 -0.82 -4.85 -4.33
C MET A 52 -0.26 -4.17 -3.07
N GLY A 53 1.06 -4.06 -2.95
CA GLY A 53 1.72 -3.39 -1.82
C GLY A 53 1.33 -1.92 -1.70
N VAL A 54 1.42 -1.17 -2.78
CA VAL A 54 1.03 0.25 -2.83
C VAL A 54 -0.44 0.43 -2.49
N THR A 55 -1.32 -0.42 -3.04
CA THR A 55 -2.76 -0.36 -2.76
C THR A 55 -3.07 -0.61 -1.29
N ALA A 56 -2.38 -1.58 -0.66
CA ALA A 56 -2.59 -1.89 0.75
C ALA A 56 -2.22 -0.70 1.66
N VAL A 57 -1.09 -0.03 1.39
CA VAL A 57 -0.68 1.18 2.13
C VAL A 57 -1.69 2.30 1.92
N TYR A 58 -2.08 2.59 0.68
CA TYR A 58 -3.05 3.64 0.37
C TYR A 58 -4.40 3.42 1.07
N VAL A 59 -4.91 2.19 1.08
CA VAL A 59 -6.16 1.86 1.80
C VAL A 59 -5.97 2.01 3.30
N GLY A 60 -4.80 1.63 3.85
CA GLY A 60 -4.45 1.82 5.25
C GLY A 60 -4.45 3.31 5.65
N GLU A 61 -3.78 4.15 4.88
CA GLU A 61 -3.75 5.61 5.10
C GLU A 61 -5.16 6.22 5.05
N ARG A 62 -5.98 5.82 4.07
CA ARG A 62 -7.35 6.30 3.97
C ARG A 62 -8.21 5.94 5.17
N LYS A 63 -8.09 4.69 5.67
CA LYS A 63 -8.81 4.27 6.88
C LYS A 63 -8.33 5.04 8.10
N LEU A 64 -7.02 5.23 8.25
CA LEU A 64 -6.45 5.97 9.36
C LEU A 64 -6.88 7.43 9.33
N GLN A 65 -6.90 8.06 8.13
CA GLN A 65 -7.38 9.43 7.95
C GLN A 65 -8.84 9.58 8.39
N VAL A 66 -9.72 8.67 7.97
CA VAL A 66 -11.14 8.71 8.39
C VAL A 66 -11.30 8.55 9.91
N LEU A 67 -10.47 7.72 10.54
CA LEU A 67 -10.45 7.59 12.01
C LEU A 67 -9.99 8.88 12.67
N ALA A 68 -8.93 9.51 12.18
CA ALA A 68 -8.41 10.78 12.67
C ALA A 68 -9.44 11.91 12.52
N ASP A 69 -10.09 12.00 11.35
CA ASP A 69 -11.12 13.01 11.08
C ASP A 69 -12.29 12.89 12.08
N ASN A 70 -12.79 11.69 12.28
CA ASN A 70 -13.89 11.46 13.21
C ASN A 70 -13.47 11.65 14.68
N ALA A 71 -12.25 11.25 15.05
CA ALA A 71 -11.73 11.49 16.39
C ALA A 71 -11.55 12.97 16.68
N ALA A 72 -11.04 13.75 15.71
CA ALA A 72 -10.92 15.20 15.82
C ALA A 72 -12.29 15.89 15.93
N LEU A 73 -13.30 15.44 15.17
CA LEU A 73 -14.67 15.91 15.29
C LEU A 73 -15.26 15.61 16.68
N ALA A 74 -15.10 14.38 17.16
CA ALA A 74 -15.57 14.01 18.51
C ALA A 74 -14.87 14.83 19.60
N ALA A 75 -13.56 15.10 19.44
CA ALA A 75 -12.80 15.93 20.36
C ALA A 75 -13.23 17.41 20.30
N ALA A 76 -13.55 17.93 19.11
CA ALA A 76 -14.02 19.32 18.96
C ALA A 76 -15.40 19.56 19.61
N ASP A 77 -16.19 18.52 19.78
CA ASP A 77 -17.51 18.59 20.46
C ASP A 77 -17.39 18.56 22.00
N THR A 78 -16.23 18.22 22.55
CA THR A 78 -15.96 18.21 24.00
C THR A 78 -15.28 19.50 24.45
N PHE A 79 -15.96 20.62 24.40
CA PHE A 79 -15.45 21.86 25.02
C PHE A 79 -15.62 21.89 26.52
N VAL A 80 -14.54 22.26 27.22
CA VAL A 80 -14.50 22.23 28.69
C VAL A 80 -15.09 23.50 29.34
N ALA A 81 -15.07 24.62 28.62
CA ALA A 81 -15.56 25.89 29.14
C ALA A 81 -16.05 26.86 28.06
N LEU A 82 -17.04 27.65 28.42
CA LEU A 82 -17.43 28.84 27.67
C LEU A 82 -16.77 30.04 28.37
N GLU A 83 -15.71 30.58 27.83
CA GLU A 83 -15.18 31.85 28.35
C GLU A 83 -16.09 33.00 27.91
N PRO A 84 -16.52 33.87 28.86
CA PRO A 84 -17.31 35.05 28.53
C PRO A 84 -16.48 35.99 27.65
N GLY A 85 -17.04 36.33 26.48
CA GLY A 85 -16.38 37.29 25.59
C GLY A 85 -16.22 38.66 26.31
N THR A 86 -15.00 39.21 26.31
CA THR A 86 -14.72 40.54 26.82
C THR A 86 -15.40 41.61 25.93
N GLY A 87 -16.12 42.57 26.55
CA GLY A 87 -16.70 43.70 25.83
C GLY A 87 -17.96 43.42 25.03
N GLY A 88 -18.75 42.37 25.41
CA GLY A 88 -20.01 42.00 24.72
C GLY A 88 -19.81 41.06 23.51
N ALA A 89 -18.62 40.52 23.31
CA ALA A 89 -18.38 39.49 22.32
C ALA A 89 -19.06 38.15 22.75
N PRO A 90 -19.51 37.30 21.79
CA PRO A 90 -20.07 36.01 22.14
C PRO A 90 -19.07 35.13 22.90
N PRO A 91 -19.55 34.22 23.78
CA PRO A 91 -18.68 33.31 24.50
C PRO A 91 -17.87 32.43 23.53
N VAL A 92 -16.62 32.17 23.91
CA VAL A 92 -15.66 31.38 23.12
C VAL A 92 -15.51 29.99 23.78
N THR A 93 -15.55 28.97 22.98
CA THR A 93 -15.23 27.60 23.41
C THR A 93 -13.73 27.47 23.65
N VAL A 94 -13.34 26.91 24.79
CA VAL A 94 -11.94 26.61 25.13
C VAL A 94 -11.81 25.07 25.17
N LEU A 95 -10.88 24.55 24.37
CA LEU A 95 -10.47 23.15 24.35
C LEU A 95 -9.16 23.03 25.13
N ASP A 96 -9.06 21.97 25.92
CA ASP A 96 -7.87 21.57 26.65
C ASP A 96 -7.20 20.35 25.98
N ASP A 97 -5.88 20.27 25.98
CA ASP A 97 -5.12 19.20 25.34
C ASP A 97 -5.50 17.81 25.87
N ASP A 98 -5.61 17.68 27.19
CA ASP A 98 -5.98 16.41 27.84
C ASP A 98 -7.41 16.02 27.50
N ALA A 99 -8.32 16.99 27.41
CA ALA A 99 -9.70 16.75 27.02
C ALA A 99 -9.80 16.27 25.56
N VAL A 100 -9.03 16.86 24.65
CA VAL A 100 -8.95 16.43 23.25
C VAL A 100 -8.42 15.01 23.14
N ALA A 101 -7.32 14.70 23.82
CA ALA A 101 -6.74 13.36 23.82
C ALA A 101 -7.68 12.30 24.44
N GLY A 102 -8.36 12.66 25.54
CA GLY A 102 -9.35 11.79 26.20
C GLY A 102 -10.56 11.51 25.31
N ALA A 103 -11.10 12.53 24.65
CA ALA A 103 -12.23 12.37 23.74
C ALA A 103 -11.90 11.55 22.49
N ALA A 104 -10.72 11.80 21.91
CA ALA A 104 -10.22 11.00 20.79
C ALA A 104 -10.09 9.52 21.19
N THR A 105 -9.53 9.23 22.36
CA THR A 105 -9.41 7.86 22.89
C THR A 105 -10.78 7.22 23.09
N ALA A 106 -11.72 7.92 23.73
CA ALA A 106 -13.09 7.41 23.97
C ALA A 106 -13.82 7.12 22.66
N TYR A 107 -13.63 7.95 21.63
CA TYR A 107 -14.18 7.68 20.30
C TYR A 107 -13.58 6.40 19.71
N LEU A 108 -12.26 6.24 19.73
CA LEU A 108 -11.57 5.07 19.20
C LEU A 108 -11.99 3.77 19.91
N ASP A 109 -12.24 3.84 21.23
CA ASP A 109 -12.80 2.73 22.02
C ASP A 109 -14.22 2.37 21.56
N THR A 110 -15.07 3.38 21.37
CA THR A 110 -16.47 3.21 20.96
C THR A 110 -16.58 2.48 19.62
N VAL A 111 -15.70 2.82 18.66
CA VAL A 111 -15.69 2.19 17.34
C VAL A 111 -14.81 0.93 17.26
N SER A 112 -14.26 0.50 18.39
CA SER A 112 -13.35 -0.66 18.50
C SER A 112 -12.14 -0.58 17.52
N ALA A 113 -11.63 0.63 17.29
CA ALA A 113 -10.60 0.90 16.30
C ALA A 113 -9.30 0.14 16.61
N TRP A 114 -8.98 -0.02 17.91
CA TRP A 114 -7.78 -0.73 18.39
C TRP A 114 -7.71 -2.19 17.94
N ALA A 115 -8.85 -2.87 17.88
CA ALA A 115 -8.93 -4.26 17.44
C ALA A 115 -8.84 -4.38 15.90
N GLY A 116 -9.30 -3.37 15.18
CA GLY A 116 -9.37 -3.37 13.71
C GLY A 116 -8.16 -2.80 12.99
N THR A 117 -7.22 -2.16 13.73
CA THR A 117 -6.08 -1.43 13.15
C THR A 117 -4.80 -1.81 13.87
N PRO A 118 -3.92 -2.64 13.27
CA PRO A 118 -2.67 -3.05 13.88
C PRO A 118 -1.78 -1.85 14.24
N GLY A 119 -1.21 -1.86 15.45
CA GLY A 119 -0.31 -0.83 15.91
C GLY A 119 -0.92 0.57 16.01
N LEU A 120 -2.27 0.67 16.11
CA LEU A 120 -2.94 1.95 16.29
C LEU A 120 -2.45 2.60 17.61
N ALA A 121 -2.08 3.86 17.53
CA ALA A 121 -1.68 4.66 18.68
C ALA A 121 -2.04 6.14 18.46
N LEU A 122 -2.35 6.83 19.53
CA LEU A 122 -2.38 8.29 19.55
C LEU A 122 -0.93 8.79 19.47
N ALA A 123 -0.65 9.68 18.54
CA ALA A 123 0.69 10.25 18.32
C ALA A 123 0.68 11.76 18.53
N ALA A 124 1.85 12.35 18.65
CA ALA A 124 2.00 13.79 18.70
C ALA A 124 2.11 14.39 17.28
N PRO A 125 1.56 15.60 17.05
CA PRO A 125 0.77 16.39 17.98
C PRO A 125 -0.67 15.90 18.15
N THR A 126 -1.16 15.93 19.38
CA THR A 126 -2.60 15.73 19.68
C THR A 126 -2.95 16.68 20.82
N GLY A 127 -3.95 17.52 20.63
CA GLY A 127 -4.34 18.56 21.59
C GLY A 127 -5.08 19.72 20.92
N SER A 128 -4.98 20.90 21.50
CA SER A 128 -5.60 22.12 21.00
C SER A 128 -4.59 23.28 20.98
N PRO A 129 -3.84 23.47 19.88
CA PRO A 129 -2.75 24.46 19.82
C PRO A 129 -3.26 25.91 19.95
N ASP A 130 -4.50 26.19 19.63
CA ASP A 130 -5.13 27.52 19.69
C ASP A 130 -6.27 27.61 20.70
N GLY A 131 -6.51 26.56 21.48
CA GLY A 131 -7.63 26.44 22.41
C GLY A 131 -9.01 26.37 21.74
N ARG A 132 -9.09 26.22 20.41
CA ARG A 132 -10.34 26.25 19.62
C ARG A 132 -10.41 25.16 18.58
N THR A 133 -9.27 24.65 18.15
CA THR A 133 -9.13 23.60 17.14
C THR A 133 -8.64 22.34 17.83
N ALA A 134 -9.37 21.26 17.71
CA ALA A 134 -8.90 19.95 18.14
C ALA A 134 -8.02 19.37 17.02
N GLU A 135 -6.78 19.06 17.34
CA GLU A 135 -5.84 18.36 16.48
C GLU A 135 -5.62 16.94 17.00
N VAL A 136 -5.81 15.94 16.15
CA VAL A 136 -5.61 14.54 16.50
C VAL A 136 -4.71 13.88 15.48
N THR A 137 -3.61 13.31 15.97
CA THR A 137 -2.67 12.52 15.17
C THR A 137 -2.75 11.06 15.58
N LEU A 138 -2.99 10.20 14.60
CA LEU A 138 -2.99 8.75 14.76
C LEU A 138 -1.80 8.13 14.02
N ALA A 139 -1.19 7.13 14.62
CA ALA A 139 -0.19 6.27 14.00
C ALA A 139 -0.73 4.84 13.93
N ALA A 140 -0.35 4.10 12.90
CA ALA A 140 -0.68 2.69 12.74
C ALA A 140 0.37 1.98 11.89
N VAL A 141 0.27 0.65 11.78
CA VAL A 141 1.18 -0.17 10.98
C VAL A 141 0.38 -0.97 9.96
N VAL A 142 0.76 -0.87 8.68
CA VAL A 142 0.17 -1.66 7.59
C VAL A 142 1.09 -2.83 7.27
N HIS A 143 0.51 -4.02 7.18
CA HIS A 143 1.21 -5.26 6.82
C HIS A 143 0.72 -5.76 5.45
N PRO A 144 1.30 -5.31 4.33
CA PRO A 144 0.90 -5.79 3.01
C PRO A 144 1.26 -7.28 2.86
N PRO A 145 0.36 -8.13 2.34
CA PRO A 145 0.47 -9.59 2.44
C PRO A 145 1.72 -10.21 1.81
N VAL A 146 2.32 -9.57 0.80
CA VAL A 146 3.53 -10.07 0.14
C VAL A 146 4.79 -9.36 0.62
N VAL A 147 4.67 -8.06 0.93
CA VAL A 147 5.79 -7.23 1.40
C VAL A 147 6.19 -7.61 2.83
N ASN A 148 5.26 -8.18 3.60
CA ASN A 148 5.51 -8.64 4.96
C ASN A 148 6.65 -9.68 5.07
N LEU A 149 6.95 -10.41 3.99
CA LEU A 149 8.10 -11.32 3.94
C LEU A 149 9.45 -10.56 3.91
N LEU A 150 9.47 -9.36 3.33
CA LEU A 150 10.67 -8.52 3.23
C LEU A 150 10.75 -7.48 4.36
N VAL A 151 9.59 -7.01 4.85
CA VAL A 151 9.46 -6.01 5.93
C VAL A 151 8.51 -6.57 6.98
N PRO A 152 8.99 -7.46 7.86
CA PRO A 152 8.15 -8.14 8.86
C PRO A 152 7.55 -7.16 9.89
N ASP A 153 8.22 -6.04 10.17
CA ASP A 153 7.76 -5.01 11.10
C ASP A 153 6.61 -4.15 10.54
N GLY A 154 6.24 -4.36 9.26
CA GLY A 154 5.22 -3.58 8.57
C GLY A 154 5.69 -2.17 8.19
N ILE A 155 4.78 -1.40 7.62
CA ILE A 155 5.01 -0.03 7.15
C ILE A 155 4.27 0.91 8.09
N PRO A 156 4.98 1.79 8.85
CA PRO A 156 4.32 2.78 9.70
C PRO A 156 3.65 3.85 8.84
N ILE A 157 2.42 4.20 9.21
CA ILE A 157 1.64 5.27 8.61
C ILE A 157 1.13 6.20 9.69
N THR A 158 0.95 7.48 9.35
CA THR A 158 0.40 8.49 10.26
C THR A 158 -0.67 9.30 9.54
N ALA A 159 -1.68 9.74 10.30
CA ALA A 159 -2.71 10.65 9.81
C ALA A 159 -3.00 11.71 10.86
N THR A 160 -3.01 12.97 10.45
CA THR A 160 -3.36 14.10 11.31
C THR A 160 -4.63 14.75 10.77
N SER A 161 -5.53 15.10 11.67
CA SER A 161 -6.76 15.80 11.35
C SER A 161 -7.05 16.90 12.36
N GLU A 162 -7.67 17.97 11.87
CA GLU A 162 -8.05 19.12 12.67
C GLU A 162 -9.57 19.35 12.54
N ALA A 163 -10.21 19.61 13.68
CA ALA A 163 -11.61 19.99 13.72
C ALA A 163 -11.81 21.19 14.62
N ARG A 164 -12.60 22.15 14.16
CA ARG A 164 -12.89 23.38 14.92
C ARG A 164 -14.19 23.23 15.68
N ALA A 165 -14.13 23.50 16.99
CA ALA A 165 -15.31 23.57 17.83
C ALA A 165 -16.30 24.63 17.30
N ARG A 166 -17.57 24.25 17.11
CA ARG A 166 -18.64 25.15 16.67
C ARG A 166 -19.73 25.17 17.73
N LEU A 167 -20.11 26.37 18.14
CA LEU A 167 -21.35 26.52 18.89
C LEU A 167 -22.51 26.27 17.92
N GLY A 168 -23.25 25.18 18.13
CA GLY A 168 -24.51 24.94 17.42
C GLY A 168 -25.47 26.12 17.65
N ARG A 169 -26.10 26.59 16.57
CA ARG A 169 -27.20 27.55 16.65
C ARG A 169 -28.48 26.87 17.09
#